data_a9d9918ff10b3692093b275c844188ad
#
_entry.id   a9d9918ff10b3692093b275c844188ad
#
_cell.length_a   1.000
_cell.length_b   1.000
_cell.length_c   1.000
_cell.angle_alpha   90.00
_cell.angle_beta   90.00
_cell.angle_gamma   90.00
#
_symmetry.space_group_name_H-M   'P 1'
#
loop_
_entity.id
_entity.type
_entity.pdbx_description
1 polymer ?
#
loop_
_entity_poly.entity_id
_entity_poly.type
_entity_poly.pdbx_seq_one_letter_code
_entity_poly.pdbx_strand_id
1 'polypeptide(L)'
;MARRGRDDRTSGSEFASKVVDRMHTGEQYHQFFLTSQPDRAVRDRFQKMVLDLLPKGAHVLDFGAGTGIDAKTYVARGHQTFVYEPSESMRDYLAQYCHDEIARNAIIKIASPLACKVQAVTANFAVLNHFADHTLLFEELSRVVERGGFVLASMLNPYYLGDARYGWWRKNVVHLLRHGRYAIASESNIHRFAPRVVAQAAAPHFRLESLVPRGFGWATDLYMFLLFRRV
;
A
#
# COMPACT_ATOMS: atom_id res chain seq x y z
N MET A 1 -31.46 -31.05 20.80
CA MET A 1 -31.13 -29.62 20.69
C MET A 1 -29.74 -29.48 20.07
N ALA A 2 -29.67 -29.26 18.77
CA ALA A 2 -28.41 -29.11 18.04
C ALA A 2 -27.95 -27.66 18.10
N ARG A 3 -26.75 -27.41 18.66
CA ARG A 3 -26.10 -26.10 18.61
C ARG A 3 -25.64 -25.84 17.18
N ARG A 4 -26.24 -24.84 16.53
CA ARG A 4 -25.80 -24.31 15.23
C ARG A 4 -24.38 -23.77 15.39
N GLY A 5 -23.47 -24.26 14.53
CA GLY A 5 -22.13 -23.72 14.40
C GLY A 5 -22.16 -22.24 14.02
N ARG A 6 -21.37 -21.45 14.69
CA ARG A 6 -21.08 -20.06 14.33
C ARG A 6 -20.31 -20.07 13.02
N ASP A 7 -20.94 -19.48 12.02
CA ASP A 7 -20.32 -19.19 10.70
C ASP A 7 -19.22 -18.12 10.92
N ASP A 8 -17.98 -18.57 10.93
CA ASP A 8 -16.80 -17.73 11.19
C ASP A 8 -16.34 -17.05 9.89
N ARG A 9 -17.22 -16.19 9.33
CA ARG A 9 -16.86 -15.34 8.18
C ARG A 9 -16.07 -14.14 8.68
N THR A 10 -14.76 -14.28 8.75
CA THR A 10 -13.83 -13.16 8.97
C THR A 10 -13.95 -12.15 7.82
N SER A 11 -13.93 -10.83 8.14
CA SER A 11 -14.02 -9.79 7.11
C SER A 11 -12.75 -9.65 6.30
N GLY A 12 -12.87 -9.03 5.13
CA GLY A 12 -11.72 -8.72 4.28
C GLY A 12 -10.60 -7.95 4.99
N SER A 13 -10.91 -6.97 5.87
CA SER A 13 -9.87 -6.19 6.55
C SER A 13 -9.31 -6.86 7.80
N GLU A 14 -10.14 -7.52 8.59
CA GLU A 14 -9.69 -8.34 9.70
C GLU A 14 -9.05 -9.63 9.18
N PHE A 15 -9.53 -10.14 8.04
CA PHE A 15 -8.92 -11.24 7.33
C PHE A 15 -7.56 -10.82 6.76
N ALA A 16 -7.44 -9.67 6.11
CA ALA A 16 -6.16 -9.16 5.60
C ALA A 16 -5.16 -8.89 6.74
N SER A 17 -5.57 -8.25 7.84
CA SER A 17 -4.73 -8.06 9.02
C SER A 17 -4.31 -9.38 9.65
N LYS A 18 -5.27 -10.29 9.95
CA LYS A 18 -4.97 -11.60 10.51
C LYS A 18 -4.19 -12.52 9.58
N VAL A 19 -4.33 -12.35 8.27
CA VAL A 19 -3.57 -13.13 7.28
C VAL A 19 -2.13 -12.65 7.24
N VAL A 20 -1.88 -11.33 7.23
CA VAL A 20 -0.53 -10.77 7.32
C VAL A 20 0.12 -11.12 8.65
N ASP A 21 -0.60 -11.02 9.77
CA ASP A 21 -0.10 -11.40 11.10
C ASP A 21 0.17 -12.92 11.25
N ARG A 22 -0.45 -13.76 10.41
CA ARG A 22 -0.27 -15.23 10.41
C ARG A 22 0.74 -15.71 9.36
N MET A 23 1.13 -14.88 8.43
CA MET A 23 2.11 -15.23 7.40
C MET A 23 3.52 -14.98 7.94
N HIS A 24 4.14 -16.03 8.41
CA HIS A 24 5.48 -15.97 8.99
C HIS A 24 6.59 -15.96 7.93
N THR A 25 6.28 -16.21 6.65
CA THR A 25 7.27 -16.25 5.56
C THR A 25 6.85 -15.47 4.33
N GLY A 26 7.85 -14.93 3.60
CA GLY A 26 7.62 -14.24 2.33
C GLY A 26 6.94 -15.14 1.29
N GLU A 27 7.22 -16.43 1.29
CA GLU A 27 6.58 -17.41 0.38
C GLU A 27 5.07 -17.53 0.64
N GLN A 28 4.65 -17.70 1.90
CA GLN A 28 3.23 -17.78 2.25
C GLN A 28 2.47 -16.53 1.84
N TYR A 29 3.07 -15.36 2.09
CA TYR A 29 2.53 -14.08 1.68
C TYR A 29 2.39 -14.01 0.15
N HIS A 30 3.42 -14.38 -0.58
CA HIS A 30 3.43 -14.39 -2.04
C HIS A 30 2.32 -15.26 -2.62
N GLN A 31 2.22 -16.51 -2.18
CA GLN A 31 1.19 -17.46 -2.62
C GLN A 31 -0.22 -16.98 -2.33
N PHE A 32 -0.44 -16.39 -1.16
CA PHE A 32 -1.74 -15.80 -0.82
C PHE A 32 -2.14 -14.72 -1.82
N PHE A 33 -1.26 -13.75 -2.10
CA PHE A 33 -1.57 -12.64 -3.00
C PHE A 33 -1.66 -13.05 -4.48
N LEU A 34 -1.08 -14.17 -4.86
CA LEU A 34 -1.28 -14.75 -6.20
C LEU A 34 -2.62 -15.47 -6.34
N THR A 35 -3.15 -16.04 -5.27
CA THR A 35 -4.36 -16.87 -5.30
C THR A 35 -5.64 -16.11 -4.94
N SER A 36 -5.53 -15.06 -4.12
CA SER A 36 -6.68 -14.22 -3.72
C SER A 36 -7.19 -13.38 -4.90
N GLN A 37 -8.34 -13.72 -5.46
CA GLN A 37 -8.95 -12.95 -6.56
C GLN A 37 -9.21 -11.48 -6.21
N PRO A 38 -9.77 -11.11 -5.03
CA PRO A 38 -9.99 -9.72 -4.69
C PRO A 38 -8.69 -8.91 -4.65
N ASP A 39 -7.63 -9.46 -4.06
CA ASP A 39 -6.35 -8.77 -3.92
C ASP A 39 -5.65 -8.61 -5.28
N ARG A 40 -5.78 -9.62 -6.16
CA ARG A 40 -5.31 -9.52 -7.54
C ARG A 40 -5.98 -8.36 -8.29
N ALA A 41 -7.31 -8.25 -8.21
CA ALA A 41 -8.05 -7.17 -8.88
C ALA A 41 -7.63 -5.78 -8.37
N VAL A 42 -7.39 -5.64 -7.05
CA VAL A 42 -6.85 -4.40 -6.46
C VAL A 42 -5.45 -4.11 -6.99
N ARG A 43 -4.57 -5.12 -7.04
CA ARG A 43 -3.21 -5.00 -7.57
C ARG A 43 -3.20 -4.61 -9.04
N ASP A 44 -3.98 -5.31 -9.87
CA ASP A 44 -4.05 -5.05 -11.31
C ASP A 44 -4.50 -3.60 -11.59
N ARG A 45 -5.49 -3.12 -10.83
CA ARG A 45 -5.96 -1.73 -10.91
C ARG A 45 -4.86 -0.75 -10.48
N PHE A 46 -4.16 -1.02 -9.39
CA PHE A 46 -3.07 -0.20 -8.90
C PHE A 46 -1.93 -0.13 -9.93
N GLN A 47 -1.45 -1.28 -10.39
CA GLN A 47 -0.39 -1.38 -11.40
C GLN A 47 -0.77 -0.65 -12.69
N LYS A 48 -2.03 -0.81 -13.15
CA LYS A 48 -2.52 -0.08 -14.32
C LYS A 48 -2.43 1.43 -14.12
N MET A 49 -2.87 1.95 -12.96
CA MET A 49 -2.78 3.39 -12.67
C MET A 49 -1.34 3.88 -12.66
N VAL A 50 -0.40 3.12 -12.09
CA VAL A 50 1.03 3.46 -12.12
C VAL A 50 1.54 3.53 -13.55
N LEU A 51 1.32 2.46 -14.33
CA LEU A 51 1.83 2.33 -15.69
C LEU A 51 1.25 3.36 -16.67
N ASP A 52 -0.02 3.75 -16.49
CA ASP A 52 -0.66 4.81 -17.29
C ASP A 52 -0.03 6.19 -17.04
N LEU A 53 0.63 6.40 -15.90
CA LEU A 53 1.23 7.68 -15.50
C LEU A 53 2.74 7.75 -15.74
N LEU A 54 3.41 6.60 -15.85
CA LEU A 54 4.87 6.54 -15.99
C LEU A 54 5.32 6.94 -17.39
N PRO A 55 6.29 7.84 -17.52
CA PRO A 55 6.99 8.05 -18.78
C PRO A 55 7.81 6.79 -19.14
N LYS A 56 8.05 6.58 -20.44
CA LYS A 56 8.85 5.46 -20.92
C LYS A 56 10.25 5.45 -20.28
N GLY A 57 10.68 4.29 -19.78
CA GLY A 57 12.00 4.15 -19.16
C GLY A 57 12.13 4.83 -17.79
N ALA A 58 11.05 5.15 -17.12
CA ALA A 58 11.07 5.81 -15.83
C ALA A 58 11.77 4.96 -14.75
N HIS A 59 12.32 5.65 -13.76
CA HIS A 59 12.78 5.06 -12.50
C HIS A 59 11.62 5.08 -11.49
N VAL A 60 11.37 3.95 -10.87
CA VAL A 60 10.29 3.76 -9.89
C VAL A 60 10.88 3.28 -8.57
N LEU A 61 10.44 3.84 -7.46
CA LEU A 61 10.67 3.27 -6.13
C LEU A 61 9.43 2.52 -5.68
N ASP A 62 9.54 1.21 -5.53
CA ASP A 62 8.53 0.37 -4.88
C ASP A 62 8.81 0.37 -3.37
N PHE A 63 8.05 1.20 -2.64
CA PHE A 63 8.21 1.45 -1.22
C PHE A 63 7.35 0.49 -0.41
N GLY A 64 7.98 -0.43 0.32
CA GLY A 64 7.32 -1.58 0.93
C GLY A 64 7.04 -2.65 -0.13
N ALA A 65 8.07 -3.02 -0.90
CA ALA A 65 7.93 -3.86 -2.09
C ALA A 65 7.45 -5.30 -1.80
N GLY A 66 7.43 -5.71 -0.53
CA GLY A 66 7.05 -7.06 -0.12
C GLY A 66 7.89 -8.11 -0.84
N THR A 67 7.22 -8.99 -1.58
CA THR A 67 7.86 -10.07 -2.36
C THR A 67 8.24 -9.67 -3.78
N GLY A 68 8.08 -8.40 -4.18
CA GLY A 68 8.54 -7.89 -5.47
C GLY A 68 7.60 -8.08 -6.66
N ILE A 69 6.32 -8.45 -6.43
CA ILE A 69 5.36 -8.69 -7.51
C ILE A 69 5.14 -7.41 -8.35
N ASP A 70 4.97 -6.26 -7.68
CA ASP A 70 4.75 -4.98 -8.37
C ASP A 70 6.03 -4.52 -9.09
N ALA A 71 7.19 -4.62 -8.43
CA ALA A 71 8.48 -4.31 -9.02
C ALA A 71 8.75 -5.10 -10.31
N LYS A 72 8.45 -6.41 -10.30
CA LYS A 72 8.61 -7.27 -11.49
C LYS A 72 7.71 -6.83 -12.64
N THR A 73 6.49 -6.38 -12.34
CA THR A 73 5.57 -5.84 -13.34
C THR A 73 6.09 -4.54 -13.96
N TYR A 74 6.68 -3.64 -13.17
CA TYR A 74 7.25 -2.39 -13.71
C TYR A 74 8.46 -2.66 -14.61
N VAL A 75 9.34 -3.57 -14.19
CA VAL A 75 10.50 -3.99 -15.02
C VAL A 75 10.06 -4.64 -16.32
N ALA A 76 9.03 -5.47 -16.32
CA ALA A 76 8.48 -6.08 -17.54
C ALA A 76 7.93 -5.05 -18.54
N ARG A 77 7.64 -3.82 -18.07
CA ARG A 77 7.21 -2.68 -18.91
C ARG A 77 8.34 -1.71 -19.25
N GLY A 78 9.60 -2.08 -18.96
CA GLY A 78 10.80 -1.33 -19.33
C GLY A 78 11.18 -0.21 -18.36
N HIS A 79 10.73 -0.27 -17.10
CA HIS A 79 11.10 0.66 -16.05
C HIS A 79 12.19 0.07 -15.15
N GLN A 80 13.17 0.88 -14.74
CA GLN A 80 14.11 0.48 -13.69
C GLN A 80 13.43 0.66 -12.34
N THR A 81 13.48 -0.36 -11.47
CA THR A 81 12.76 -0.33 -10.20
C THR A 81 13.71 -0.46 -9.02
N PHE A 82 13.72 0.54 -8.15
CA PHE A 82 14.32 0.48 -6.83
C PHE A 82 13.32 -0.16 -5.87
N VAL A 83 13.77 -1.06 -5.00
CA VAL A 83 12.90 -1.72 -4.03
C VAL A 83 13.41 -1.49 -2.61
N TYR A 84 12.51 -1.00 -1.76
CA TYR A 84 12.72 -0.87 -0.33
C TYR A 84 11.71 -1.72 0.42
N GLU A 85 12.20 -2.67 1.22
CA GLU A 85 11.37 -3.56 2.04
C GLU A 85 12.02 -3.76 3.42
N PRO A 86 11.38 -3.35 4.53
CA PRO A 86 11.96 -3.48 5.87
C PRO A 86 11.94 -4.92 6.41
N SER A 87 10.99 -5.77 6.00
CA SER A 87 10.87 -7.15 6.48
C SER A 87 11.95 -8.04 5.87
N GLU A 88 12.74 -8.69 6.71
CA GLU A 88 13.81 -9.59 6.29
C GLU A 88 13.26 -10.76 5.47
N SER A 89 12.24 -11.46 5.98
CA SER A 89 11.64 -12.60 5.27
C SER A 89 11.06 -12.25 3.91
N MET A 90 10.52 -11.02 3.77
CA MET A 90 10.03 -10.53 2.48
C MET A 90 11.19 -10.21 1.54
N ARG A 91 12.26 -9.57 2.04
CA ARG A 91 13.47 -9.27 1.23
C ARG A 91 14.16 -10.52 0.71
N ASP A 92 14.22 -11.57 1.54
CA ASP A 92 14.85 -12.84 1.15
C ASP A 92 14.07 -13.52 0.04
N TYR A 93 12.73 -13.54 0.18
CA TYR A 93 11.87 -14.08 -0.88
C TYR A 93 11.94 -13.21 -2.16
N LEU A 94 11.91 -11.88 -2.03
CA LEU A 94 12.07 -10.95 -3.14
C LEU A 94 13.37 -11.22 -3.88
N ALA A 95 14.49 -11.44 -3.16
CA ALA A 95 15.77 -11.72 -3.79
C ALA A 95 15.77 -13.01 -4.61
N GLN A 96 15.02 -14.03 -4.18
CA GLN A 96 14.84 -15.28 -4.92
C GLN A 96 13.88 -15.09 -6.10
N TYR A 97 12.71 -14.52 -5.86
CA TYR A 97 11.65 -14.34 -6.86
C TYR A 97 12.06 -13.40 -7.99
N CYS A 98 12.86 -12.37 -7.70
CA CYS A 98 13.32 -11.36 -8.65
C CYS A 98 14.81 -11.55 -9.01
N HIS A 99 15.37 -12.76 -8.84
CA HIS A 99 16.80 -13.02 -9.03
C HIS A 99 17.33 -12.51 -10.39
N ASP A 100 16.63 -12.81 -11.47
CA ASP A 100 17.09 -12.45 -12.83
C ASP A 100 17.02 -10.94 -13.08
N GLU A 101 15.98 -10.26 -12.56
CA GLU A 101 15.82 -8.82 -12.65
C GLU A 101 16.90 -8.08 -11.83
N ILE A 102 17.26 -8.63 -10.68
CA ILE A 102 18.34 -8.09 -9.82
C ILE A 102 19.70 -8.32 -10.50
N ALA A 103 19.96 -9.50 -11.03
CA ALA A 103 21.24 -9.84 -11.69
C ALA A 103 21.55 -8.92 -12.88
N ARG A 104 20.52 -8.47 -13.62
CA ARG A 104 20.68 -7.51 -14.73
C ARG A 104 20.49 -6.05 -14.35
N ASN A 105 20.46 -5.72 -13.04
CA ASN A 105 20.24 -4.37 -12.50
C ASN A 105 18.92 -3.70 -12.96
N ALA A 106 17.91 -4.44 -13.33
CA ALA A 106 16.58 -3.93 -13.62
C ALA A 106 15.78 -3.69 -12.32
N ILE A 107 16.03 -4.51 -11.29
CA ILE A 107 15.61 -4.28 -9.91
C ILE A 107 16.83 -4.00 -9.04
N ILE A 108 16.82 -2.91 -8.29
CA ILE A 108 17.90 -2.47 -7.40
C ILE A 108 17.40 -2.46 -5.96
N LYS A 109 17.95 -3.33 -5.12
CA LYS A 109 17.64 -3.33 -3.68
C LYS A 109 18.34 -2.18 -2.99
N ILE A 110 17.61 -1.38 -2.22
CA ILE A 110 18.15 -0.26 -1.46
C ILE A 110 17.89 -0.42 0.04
N ALA A 111 18.87 -0.01 0.84
CA ALA A 111 18.77 -0.06 2.30
C ALA A 111 18.00 1.13 2.89
N SER A 112 17.88 2.22 2.12
CA SER A 112 17.15 3.42 2.51
C SER A 112 16.40 3.98 1.30
N PRO A 113 15.14 4.42 1.46
CA PRO A 113 14.39 5.06 0.36
C PRO A 113 15.06 6.35 -0.13
N LEU A 114 15.89 7.00 0.69
CA LEU A 114 16.62 8.22 0.31
C LEU A 114 17.82 7.98 -0.63
N ALA A 115 18.15 6.70 -0.92
CA ALA A 115 19.31 6.34 -1.74
C ALA A 115 19.08 6.48 -3.26
N CYS A 116 17.88 6.92 -3.71
CA CYS A 116 17.55 7.02 -5.13
C CYS A 116 16.85 8.32 -5.49
N LYS A 117 16.81 8.63 -6.79
CA LYS A 117 15.97 9.66 -7.41
C LYS A 117 15.07 9.01 -8.44
N VAL A 118 13.78 9.28 -8.38
CA VAL A 118 12.78 8.57 -9.19
C VAL A 118 11.68 9.50 -9.68
N GLN A 119 11.03 9.12 -10.77
CA GLN A 119 9.84 9.80 -11.28
C GLN A 119 8.58 9.36 -10.51
N ALA A 120 8.60 8.16 -9.91
CA ALA A 120 7.45 7.67 -9.16
C ALA A 120 7.85 6.89 -7.91
N VAL A 121 7.07 7.06 -6.84
CA VAL A 121 7.04 6.16 -5.68
C VAL A 121 5.70 5.45 -5.67
N THR A 122 5.74 4.14 -5.53
CA THR A 122 4.55 3.29 -5.35
C THR A 122 4.54 2.70 -3.96
N ALA A 123 3.40 2.71 -3.30
CA ALA A 123 3.19 2.11 -1.98
C ALA A 123 1.86 1.35 -1.98
N ASN A 124 1.91 0.08 -2.35
CA ASN A 124 0.71 -0.75 -2.49
C ASN A 124 0.39 -1.53 -1.21
N PHE A 125 -0.88 -1.95 -1.06
CA PHE A 125 -1.37 -2.75 0.06
C PHE A 125 -1.07 -2.18 1.45
N ALA A 126 -1.54 -0.95 1.67
CA ALA A 126 -1.58 -0.33 2.99
C ALA A 126 -0.21 -0.02 3.63
N VAL A 127 0.87 0.05 2.85
CA VAL A 127 2.20 0.38 3.38
C VAL A 127 2.17 1.68 4.19
N LEU A 128 1.50 2.72 3.69
CA LEU A 128 1.41 4.00 4.41
C LEU A 128 0.55 3.92 5.69
N ASN A 129 -0.28 2.89 5.84
CA ASN A 129 -1.07 2.69 7.06
C ASN A 129 -0.23 2.26 8.29
N HIS A 130 1.02 1.85 8.08
CA HIS A 130 1.96 1.56 9.18
C HIS A 130 2.63 2.79 9.78
N PHE A 131 2.48 3.96 9.15
CA PHE A 131 3.05 5.21 9.63
C PHE A 131 1.98 6.00 10.43
N ALA A 132 2.30 6.38 11.66
CA ALA A 132 1.41 7.18 12.49
C ALA A 132 1.37 8.66 12.08
N ASP A 133 2.47 9.16 11.50
CA ASP A 133 2.63 10.51 10.98
C ASP A 133 3.17 10.48 9.55
N HIS A 134 2.43 11.08 8.64
CA HIS A 134 2.81 11.17 7.24
C HIS A 134 3.64 12.42 6.90
N THR A 135 3.76 13.39 7.80
CA THR A 135 4.45 14.66 7.51
C THR A 135 5.92 14.42 7.21
N LEU A 136 6.61 13.73 8.12
CA LEU A 136 8.03 13.37 7.92
C LEU A 136 8.21 12.44 6.72
N LEU A 137 7.30 11.48 6.54
CA LEU A 137 7.35 10.58 5.39
C LEU A 137 7.28 11.33 4.06
N PHE A 138 6.32 12.24 3.88
CA PHE A 138 6.21 13.03 2.66
C PHE A 138 7.36 14.03 2.49
N GLU A 139 7.93 14.55 3.58
CA GLU A 139 9.16 15.33 3.51
C GLU A 139 10.32 14.50 2.94
N GLU A 140 10.53 13.28 3.45
CA GLU A 140 11.55 12.35 2.94
C GLU A 140 11.29 11.97 1.48
N LEU A 141 10.06 11.59 1.14
CA LEU A 141 9.68 11.26 -0.23
C LEU A 141 9.87 12.44 -1.18
N SER A 142 9.73 13.67 -0.69
CA SER A 142 10.00 14.87 -1.49
C SER A 142 11.46 15.00 -1.92
N ARG A 143 12.37 14.39 -1.16
CA ARG A 143 13.80 14.37 -1.50
C ARG A 143 14.13 13.29 -2.53
N VAL A 144 13.25 12.31 -2.69
CA VAL A 144 13.40 11.14 -3.58
C VAL A 144 12.69 11.37 -4.92
N VAL A 145 11.46 11.85 -4.89
CA VAL A 145 10.65 12.07 -6.09
C VAL A 145 11.09 13.33 -6.80
N GLU A 146 11.32 13.26 -8.10
CA GLU A 146 11.64 14.40 -8.94
C GLU A 146 10.45 15.38 -9.04
N ARG A 147 10.71 16.67 -9.32
CA ARG A 147 9.63 17.65 -9.57
C ARG A 147 8.75 17.20 -10.74
N GLY A 148 7.43 17.28 -10.56
CA GLY A 148 6.46 16.75 -11.53
C GLY A 148 6.27 15.24 -11.47
N GLY A 149 7.10 14.50 -10.73
CA GLY A 149 6.91 13.10 -10.42
C GLY A 149 5.74 12.87 -9.46
N PHE A 150 5.48 11.63 -9.07
CA PHE A 150 4.32 11.31 -8.24
C PHE A 150 4.57 10.25 -7.16
N VAL A 151 3.69 10.24 -6.17
CA VAL A 151 3.49 9.13 -5.22
C VAL A 151 2.11 8.57 -5.46
N LEU A 152 1.99 7.27 -5.73
CA LEU A 152 0.72 6.55 -5.73
C LEU A 152 0.71 5.55 -4.56
N ALA A 153 -0.28 5.70 -3.69
CA ALA A 153 -0.46 4.81 -2.55
C ALA A 153 -1.83 4.16 -2.56
N SER A 154 -1.89 2.85 -2.26
CA SER A 154 -3.13 2.21 -1.85
C SER A 154 -3.18 2.11 -0.33
N MET A 155 -4.22 2.68 0.25
CA MET A 155 -4.42 2.75 1.70
C MET A 155 -5.75 2.12 2.08
N LEU A 156 -5.83 1.58 3.29
CA LEU A 156 -7.08 1.05 3.82
C LEU A 156 -8.10 2.19 3.98
N ASN A 157 -9.27 2.00 3.36
CA ASN A 157 -10.36 2.96 3.39
C ASN A 157 -11.02 3.00 4.78
N PRO A 158 -11.00 4.14 5.51
CA PRO A 158 -11.57 4.24 6.83
C PRO A 158 -13.11 4.23 6.84
N TYR A 159 -13.73 4.42 5.68
CA TYR A 159 -15.18 4.48 5.50
C TYR A 159 -15.78 3.18 4.95
N TYR A 160 -14.99 2.13 4.80
CA TYR A 160 -15.45 0.84 4.28
C TYR A 160 -16.50 0.23 5.20
N LEU A 161 -17.75 0.10 4.71
CA LEU A 161 -18.89 -0.38 5.50
C LEU A 161 -18.80 -1.86 5.87
N GLY A 162 -18.01 -2.65 5.14
CA GLY A 162 -17.73 -4.03 5.53
C GLY A 162 -17.12 -4.16 6.92
N ASP A 163 -16.49 -3.09 7.44
CA ASP A 163 -15.92 -3.05 8.79
C ASP A 163 -16.94 -2.67 9.88
N ALA A 164 -18.12 -2.13 9.51
CA ALA A 164 -19.15 -1.68 10.46
C ALA A 164 -19.71 -2.79 11.36
N ARG A 165 -19.60 -4.06 10.93
CA ARG A 165 -19.96 -5.24 11.71
C ARG A 165 -19.04 -5.47 12.92
N TYR A 166 -17.84 -4.87 12.94
CA TYR A 166 -16.87 -5.01 14.02
C TYR A 166 -17.03 -3.95 15.08
N GLY A 167 -16.93 -4.37 16.33
CA GLY A 167 -17.01 -3.47 17.49
C GLY A 167 -15.91 -2.40 17.48
N TRP A 168 -14.72 -2.71 17.01
CA TRP A 168 -13.63 -1.75 16.93
C TRP A 168 -13.92 -0.61 15.94
N TRP A 169 -14.55 -0.87 14.78
CA TRP A 169 -14.93 0.17 13.83
C TRP A 169 -15.96 1.12 14.44
N ARG A 170 -17.02 0.56 15.03
CA ARG A 170 -18.08 1.37 15.69
C ARG A 170 -17.57 2.24 16.81
N LYS A 171 -16.57 1.75 17.59
CA LYS A 171 -15.92 2.53 18.64
C LYS A 171 -15.09 3.68 18.07
N ASN A 172 -14.51 3.52 16.91
CA ASN A 172 -13.58 4.48 16.31
C ASN A 172 -14.25 5.45 15.33
N VAL A 173 -15.52 5.23 14.91
CA VAL A 173 -16.20 6.09 13.93
C VAL A 173 -16.29 7.53 14.39
N VAL A 174 -16.58 7.79 15.67
CA VAL A 174 -16.64 9.14 16.23
C VAL A 174 -15.27 9.80 16.23
N HIS A 175 -14.23 9.04 16.56
CA HIS A 175 -12.85 9.53 16.50
C HIS A 175 -12.43 9.86 15.07
N LEU A 176 -12.80 9.00 14.11
CA LEU A 176 -12.58 9.26 12.69
C LEU A 176 -13.25 10.56 12.22
N LEU A 177 -14.51 10.78 12.61
CA LEU A 177 -15.25 11.99 12.22
C LEU A 177 -14.63 13.26 12.81
N ARG A 178 -14.15 13.21 14.06
CA ARG A 178 -13.55 14.35 14.76
C ARG A 178 -12.11 14.63 14.32
N HIS A 179 -11.30 13.59 14.23
CA HIS A 179 -9.84 13.71 14.05
C HIS A 179 -9.35 13.26 12.68
N GLY A 180 -10.22 12.60 11.87
CA GLY A 180 -9.88 12.07 10.56
C GLY A 180 -8.93 10.87 10.60
N ARG A 181 -8.69 10.27 11.75
CA ARG A 181 -7.82 9.10 11.90
C ARG A 181 -8.18 8.25 13.11
N TYR A 182 -7.79 6.98 13.07
CA TYR A 182 -7.77 6.07 14.22
C TYR A 182 -6.75 4.96 14.01
N ALA A 183 -6.32 4.33 15.11
CA ALA A 183 -5.48 3.15 15.09
C ALA A 183 -6.30 1.92 15.49
N ILE A 184 -6.03 0.80 14.86
CA ILE A 184 -6.51 -0.51 15.29
C ILE A 184 -5.39 -1.10 16.14
N ALA A 185 -5.67 -1.33 17.41
CA ALA A 185 -4.74 -2.01 18.30
C ALA A 185 -4.60 -3.46 17.82
N SER A 186 -3.55 -3.72 17.08
CA SER A 186 -3.10 -5.03 16.62
C SER A 186 -1.58 -5.08 16.76
N GLU A 187 -0.99 -6.25 16.62
CA GLU A 187 0.46 -6.42 16.66
C GLU A 187 1.19 -5.54 15.60
N SER A 188 0.50 -5.18 14.51
CA SER A 188 1.04 -4.39 13.40
C SER A 188 0.74 -2.89 13.45
N ASN A 189 0.07 -2.37 14.50
CA ASN A 189 -0.26 -0.94 14.67
C ASN A 189 -0.78 -0.26 13.38
N ILE A 190 -1.84 -0.81 12.79
CA ILE A 190 -2.40 -0.27 11.55
C ILE A 190 -3.23 0.99 11.84
N HIS A 191 -2.88 2.07 11.17
CA HIS A 191 -3.58 3.35 11.24
C HIS A 191 -4.53 3.52 10.04
N ARG A 192 -5.72 4.05 10.28
CA ARG A 192 -6.68 4.45 9.24
C ARG A 192 -6.79 5.96 9.20
N PHE A 193 -6.74 6.53 7.99
CA PHE A 193 -6.74 7.99 7.79
C PHE A 193 -7.80 8.40 6.80
N ALA A 194 -8.54 9.47 7.12
CA ALA A 194 -9.32 10.19 6.13
C ALA A 194 -8.36 10.81 5.09
N PRO A 195 -8.70 10.80 3.79
CA PRO A 195 -7.83 11.32 2.74
C PRO A 195 -7.36 12.76 2.98
N ARG A 196 -8.21 13.60 3.59
CA ARG A 196 -7.87 14.98 3.93
C ARG A 196 -6.65 15.10 4.86
N VAL A 197 -6.52 14.16 5.81
CA VAL A 197 -5.40 14.19 6.78
C VAL A 197 -4.10 13.85 6.07
N VAL A 198 -4.12 12.84 5.19
CA VAL A 198 -2.95 12.47 4.38
C VAL A 198 -2.58 13.60 3.42
N ALA A 199 -3.58 14.21 2.77
CA ALA A 199 -3.38 15.34 1.86
C ALA A 199 -2.78 16.56 2.57
N GLN A 200 -3.22 16.87 3.80
CA GLN A 200 -2.65 17.95 4.61
C GLN A 200 -1.18 17.69 4.97
N ALA A 201 -0.86 16.46 5.37
CA ALA A 201 0.52 16.08 5.67
C ALA A 201 1.43 16.15 4.43
N ALA A 202 0.91 15.86 3.26
CA ALA A 202 1.64 15.91 1.99
C ALA A 202 1.77 17.34 1.41
N ALA A 203 0.86 18.25 1.75
CA ALA A 203 0.67 19.55 1.09
C ALA A 203 1.92 20.42 0.94
N PRO A 204 2.90 20.45 1.88
CA PRO A 204 4.10 21.26 1.70
C PRO A 204 4.93 20.85 0.47
N HIS A 205 4.81 19.59 0.05
CA HIS A 205 5.68 19.01 -0.98
C HIS A 205 4.93 18.38 -2.14
N PHE A 206 3.68 17.99 -1.90
CA PHE A 206 2.86 17.27 -2.89
C PHE A 206 1.42 17.80 -2.88
N ARG A 207 0.80 17.76 -4.05
CA ARG A 207 -0.63 18.06 -4.23
C ARG A 207 -1.38 16.76 -4.48
N LEU A 208 -2.46 16.50 -3.73
CA LEU A 208 -3.38 15.40 -4.04
C LEU A 208 -4.07 15.70 -5.38
N GLU A 209 -3.79 14.88 -6.39
CA GLU A 209 -4.28 15.05 -7.76
C GLU A 209 -5.50 14.16 -8.03
N SER A 210 -5.48 12.95 -7.49
CA SER A 210 -6.58 12.00 -7.68
C SER A 210 -6.81 11.15 -6.44
N LEU A 211 -8.09 10.81 -6.25
CA LEU A 211 -8.56 9.96 -5.17
C LEU A 211 -9.62 9.01 -5.70
N VAL A 212 -9.43 7.73 -5.44
CA VAL A 212 -10.33 6.64 -5.80
C VAL A 212 -10.54 5.80 -4.54
N PRO A 213 -11.75 5.30 -4.23
CA PRO A 213 -12.96 5.34 -5.02
C PRO A 213 -13.66 6.70 -5.04
N ARG A 214 -14.70 6.82 -5.91
CA ARG A 214 -15.63 7.96 -5.94
C ARG A 214 -17.05 7.48 -5.65
N GLY A 215 -17.90 8.38 -5.17
CA GLY A 215 -19.31 8.07 -4.93
C GLY A 215 -19.51 6.88 -3.96
N PHE A 216 -20.34 5.93 -4.33
CA PHE A 216 -20.64 4.75 -3.49
C PHE A 216 -19.45 3.82 -3.23
N GLY A 217 -18.39 3.87 -4.03
CA GLY A 217 -17.18 3.08 -3.79
C GLY A 217 -16.54 3.33 -2.41
N TRP A 218 -16.81 4.48 -1.77
CA TRP A 218 -16.40 4.74 -0.38
C TRP A 218 -16.98 3.74 0.61
N ALA A 219 -18.15 3.20 0.34
CA ALA A 219 -18.79 2.23 1.19
C ALA A 219 -18.36 0.78 0.92
N THR A 220 -17.94 0.49 -0.31
CA THR A 220 -17.74 -0.88 -0.81
C THR A 220 -16.29 -1.28 -1.05
N ASP A 221 -15.40 -0.31 -1.30
CA ASP A 221 -13.99 -0.59 -1.60
C ASP A 221 -13.16 -0.58 -0.32
N LEU A 222 -12.49 -1.69 -0.03
CA LEU A 222 -11.60 -1.83 1.13
C LEU A 222 -10.38 -0.91 1.01
N TYR A 223 -9.89 -0.69 -0.21
CA TYR A 223 -8.73 0.16 -0.48
C TYR A 223 -9.14 1.46 -1.17
N MET A 224 -8.45 2.54 -0.80
CA MET A 224 -8.49 3.80 -1.51
C MET A 224 -7.12 4.06 -2.15
N PHE A 225 -7.10 4.63 -3.36
CA PHE A 225 -5.88 5.01 -4.06
C PHE A 225 -5.72 6.53 -4.05
N LEU A 226 -4.57 7.00 -3.59
CA LEU A 226 -4.24 8.41 -3.49
C LEU A 226 -3.05 8.70 -4.41
N LEU A 227 -3.26 9.57 -5.38
CA LEU A 227 -2.21 10.06 -6.27
C LEU A 227 -1.78 11.47 -5.84
N PHE A 228 -0.53 11.60 -5.50
CA PHE A 228 0.11 12.85 -5.10
C PHE A 228 1.13 13.27 -6.15
N ARG A 229 1.03 14.49 -6.67
CA ARG A 229 1.97 15.09 -7.61
C ARG A 229 2.99 15.95 -6.87
N ARG A 230 4.28 15.75 -7.13
CA ARG A 230 5.37 16.56 -6.56
C ARG A 230 5.32 17.99 -7.15
N VAL A 231 5.24 19.00 -6.28
CA VAL A 231 5.22 20.42 -6.64
C VAL A 231 6.61 21.06 -6.62
#